data_5752754b01b270341a92af94d1542807
#
_entry.id   5752754b01b270341a92af94d1542807
#
_cell.length_a   1.000
_cell.length_b   1.000
_cell.length_c   1.000
_cell.angle_alpha   90.00
_cell.angle_beta   90.00
_cell.angle_gamma   90.00
#
_symmetry.space_group_name_H-M   'P 1'
#
loop_
_entity.id
_entity.type
_entity.pdbx_description
1 polymer ?
#
loop_
_entity_poly.entity_id
_entity_poly.type
_entity_poly.pdbx_seq_one_letter_code
_entity_poly.pdbx_strand_id
1 'polypeptide(L)'
;QNKAYMSENFLGNGEYVTLAGILERNNKLYSAAIPMGLSQYGSATDGGKWILPGNNDLVKTEDGGSNSSSYKKGELQWTQYPNKCWVAIFDDETLTNKKIIETDKISYACGRFKSQYYQTIWAADNGDIYVFSPSYAKTMKDKRQQTTLDAGVVRIKVGTEEFDPDYYYSIEAQTGGKSFIRCWHITGDYFLLLMYDRPLTETGFTANQLAIYKGETGKLTYVTGLPSADLISGFGNTPYVENGYAYMAVTTTEGYPSIYKIDPVGAVATRGVSIEATQISGVGKLQPQN
;
A
#
# COMPACT_ATOMS: atom_id res chain seq x y z
N GLN A 1 -14.96 -26.74 5.39
CA GLN A 1 -14.96 -26.59 3.93
C GLN A 1 -14.05 -25.43 3.59
N ASN A 2 -13.07 -25.64 2.71
CA ASN A 2 -12.25 -24.55 2.19
C ASN A 2 -13.07 -23.81 1.13
N LYS A 3 -13.28 -22.50 1.31
CA LYS A 3 -13.86 -21.64 0.29
C LYS A 3 -12.74 -20.94 -0.48
N ALA A 4 -12.90 -20.83 -1.78
CA ALA A 4 -11.99 -20.12 -2.66
C ALA A 4 -12.75 -19.20 -3.60
N TYR A 5 -12.17 -18.08 -3.93
CA TYR A 5 -12.65 -17.20 -5.00
C TYR A 5 -11.63 -17.21 -6.14
N MET A 6 -12.14 -17.22 -7.35
CA MET A 6 -11.32 -16.93 -8.52
C MET A 6 -10.88 -15.47 -8.46
N SER A 7 -9.59 -15.24 -8.64
CA SER A 7 -9.05 -13.88 -8.77
C SER A 7 -9.29 -13.28 -10.16
N GLU A 8 -9.64 -14.13 -11.12
CA GLU A 8 -10.11 -13.74 -12.44
C GLU A 8 -11.47 -13.07 -12.36
N ASN A 9 -11.61 -11.93 -13.03
CA ASN A 9 -12.86 -11.15 -13.04
C ASN A 9 -13.47 -10.90 -11.65
N PHE A 10 -12.62 -10.79 -10.65
CA PHE A 10 -13.03 -10.68 -9.25
C PHE A 10 -13.87 -9.44 -8.97
N LEU A 11 -13.58 -8.34 -9.67
CA LEU A 11 -14.27 -7.05 -9.59
C LEU A 11 -15.44 -6.92 -10.57
N GLY A 12 -15.66 -7.90 -11.45
CA GLY A 12 -16.70 -7.84 -12.50
C GLY A 12 -16.33 -6.98 -13.71
N ASN A 13 -15.08 -6.55 -13.83
CA ASN A 13 -14.56 -5.72 -14.92
C ASN A 13 -13.55 -6.42 -15.82
N GLY A 14 -13.46 -7.74 -15.69
CA GLY A 14 -12.54 -8.61 -16.43
C GLY A 14 -11.13 -8.67 -15.87
N GLU A 15 -10.74 -7.76 -15.01
CA GLU A 15 -9.38 -7.75 -14.48
C GLU A 15 -9.14 -8.84 -13.43
N TYR A 16 -7.94 -9.39 -13.47
CA TYR A 16 -7.37 -10.18 -12.38
C TYR A 16 -7.06 -9.27 -11.21
N VAL A 17 -7.20 -9.77 -9.98
CA VAL A 17 -6.83 -9.04 -8.76
C VAL A 17 -5.77 -9.77 -7.95
N THR A 18 -4.94 -8.98 -7.25
CA THR A 18 -4.18 -9.42 -6.09
C THR A 18 -4.85 -8.85 -4.84
N LEU A 19 -5.04 -9.69 -3.83
CA LEU A 19 -5.49 -9.26 -2.51
C LEU A 19 -4.26 -8.89 -1.67
N ALA A 20 -4.18 -7.65 -1.22
CA ALA A 20 -3.06 -7.14 -0.44
C ALA A 20 -3.51 -6.70 0.96
N GLY A 21 -2.91 -7.34 1.96
CA GLY A 21 -3.31 -7.19 3.35
C GLY A 21 -4.66 -7.85 3.63
N ILE A 22 -4.67 -8.76 4.59
CA ILE A 22 -5.89 -9.37 5.10
C ILE A 22 -6.04 -8.91 6.54
N LEU A 23 -7.11 -8.19 6.82
CA LEU A 23 -7.45 -7.70 8.15
C LEU A 23 -8.67 -8.42 8.65
N GLU A 24 -8.57 -8.99 9.85
CA GLU A 24 -9.72 -9.39 10.63
C GLU A 24 -10.08 -8.27 11.59
N ARG A 25 -11.25 -7.66 11.41
CA ARG A 25 -11.75 -6.61 12.28
C ARG A 25 -13.27 -6.57 12.27
N ASN A 26 -13.87 -6.28 13.41
CA ASN A 26 -15.32 -6.12 13.52
C ASN A 26 -16.09 -7.37 13.04
N ASN A 27 -15.56 -8.57 13.29
CA ASN A 27 -16.08 -9.86 12.80
C ASN A 27 -16.18 -9.97 11.27
N LYS A 28 -15.31 -9.27 10.54
CA LYS A 28 -15.21 -9.33 9.09
C LYS A 28 -13.76 -9.38 8.65
N LEU A 29 -13.55 -9.88 7.43
CA LEU A 29 -12.27 -9.81 6.74
C LEU A 29 -12.31 -8.70 5.69
N TYR A 30 -11.27 -7.90 5.66
CA TYR A 30 -11.06 -6.82 4.68
C TYR A 30 -9.76 -7.05 3.93
N SER A 31 -9.76 -6.78 2.63
CA SER A 31 -8.54 -6.81 1.84
C SER A 31 -8.59 -5.80 0.71
N ALA A 32 -7.50 -5.11 0.45
CA ALA A 32 -7.39 -4.30 -0.76
C ALA A 32 -7.36 -5.21 -1.98
N ALA A 33 -8.30 -4.99 -2.91
CA ALA A 33 -8.36 -5.71 -4.17
C ALA A 33 -7.67 -4.89 -5.26
N ILE A 34 -6.44 -5.27 -5.59
CA ILE A 34 -5.58 -4.52 -6.51
C ILE A 34 -5.76 -5.06 -7.91
N PRO A 35 -6.21 -4.22 -8.86
CA PRO A 35 -6.38 -4.65 -10.25
C PRO A 35 -5.03 -4.92 -10.93
N MET A 36 -4.95 -6.02 -11.66
CA MET A 36 -3.73 -6.55 -12.27
C MET A 36 -3.69 -6.42 -13.79
N GLY A 37 -4.72 -5.82 -14.38
CA GLY A 37 -4.91 -5.82 -15.83
C GLY A 37 -5.58 -7.11 -16.33
N LEU A 38 -5.58 -7.29 -17.64
CA LEU A 38 -6.11 -8.45 -18.34
C LEU A 38 -4.94 -9.37 -18.71
N SER A 39 -4.64 -10.35 -17.88
CA SER A 39 -3.43 -11.16 -17.95
C SER A 39 -3.72 -12.66 -17.90
N GLN A 40 -2.68 -13.48 -18.03
CA GLN A 40 -2.77 -14.93 -17.86
C GLN A 40 -3.27 -15.38 -16.48
N TYR A 41 -3.26 -14.48 -15.52
CA TYR A 41 -3.79 -14.70 -14.16
C TYR A 41 -5.28 -14.33 -14.04
N GLY A 42 -5.93 -13.95 -15.12
CA GLY A 42 -7.31 -13.51 -15.16
C GLY A 42 -7.97 -13.76 -16.50
N SER A 43 -8.99 -12.98 -16.80
CA SER A 43 -9.81 -13.14 -18.02
C SER A 43 -9.06 -12.84 -19.32
N ALA A 44 -7.79 -12.45 -19.26
CA ALA A 44 -7.07 -11.90 -20.41
C ALA A 44 -7.91 -10.83 -21.13
N THR A 45 -7.80 -10.70 -22.43
CA THR A 45 -8.67 -9.76 -23.17
C THR A 45 -10.01 -10.37 -23.57
N ASP A 46 -10.13 -11.70 -23.51
CA ASP A 46 -11.31 -12.50 -23.88
C ASP A 46 -11.91 -12.03 -25.23
N GLY A 47 -11.07 -12.04 -26.27
CA GLY A 47 -11.44 -11.59 -27.62
C GLY A 47 -11.75 -10.09 -27.72
N GLY A 48 -11.32 -9.29 -26.76
CA GLY A 48 -11.56 -7.85 -26.69
C GLY A 48 -12.75 -7.43 -25.83
N LYS A 49 -13.45 -8.38 -25.24
CA LYS A 49 -14.67 -8.13 -24.44
C LYS A 49 -14.43 -7.17 -23.27
N TRP A 50 -13.26 -7.27 -22.61
CA TRP A 50 -12.93 -6.52 -21.43
C TRP A 50 -12.09 -5.26 -21.69
N ILE A 51 -11.74 -5.00 -22.95
CA ILE A 51 -10.92 -3.84 -23.30
C ILE A 51 -11.81 -2.60 -23.35
N LEU A 52 -11.44 -1.58 -22.62
CA LEU A 52 -12.15 -0.30 -22.69
C LEU A 52 -11.95 0.36 -24.06
N PRO A 53 -12.93 1.12 -24.54
CA PRO A 53 -12.82 1.86 -25.80
C PRO A 53 -11.53 2.72 -25.83
N GLY A 54 -10.77 2.60 -26.90
CA GLY A 54 -9.51 3.33 -27.07
C GLY A 54 -8.27 2.66 -26.48
N ASN A 55 -8.38 1.46 -25.85
CA ASN A 55 -7.26 0.75 -25.23
C ASN A 55 -6.76 -0.46 -26.03
N ASN A 56 -7.26 -0.70 -27.24
CA ASN A 56 -6.85 -1.86 -28.03
C ASN A 56 -5.34 -1.93 -28.32
N ASP A 57 -4.69 -0.79 -28.48
CA ASP A 57 -3.25 -0.67 -28.72
C ASP A 57 -2.39 -0.91 -27.46
N LEU A 58 -3.00 -0.97 -26.26
CA LEU A 58 -2.32 -1.36 -25.02
C LEU A 58 -2.17 -2.89 -24.89
N VAL A 59 -2.94 -3.65 -25.68
CA VAL A 59 -2.86 -5.11 -25.69
C VAL A 59 -1.52 -5.54 -26.29
N LYS A 60 -0.84 -6.46 -25.65
CA LYS A 60 0.46 -6.96 -26.12
C LYS A 60 0.32 -7.69 -27.45
N THR A 61 1.19 -7.35 -28.38
CA THR A 61 1.28 -7.97 -29.70
C THR A 61 2.26 -9.14 -29.77
N GLU A 62 3.14 -9.26 -28.74
CA GLU A 62 4.15 -10.31 -28.60
C GLU A 62 4.33 -10.73 -27.15
N ASP A 63 4.97 -11.85 -26.89
CA ASP A 63 5.28 -12.35 -25.56
C ASP A 63 6.42 -11.54 -24.91
N GLY A 64 6.37 -11.38 -23.59
CA GLY A 64 7.45 -10.80 -22.81
C GLY A 64 7.65 -9.30 -23.04
N GLY A 65 8.91 -8.88 -23.17
CA GLY A 65 9.31 -7.49 -23.31
C GLY A 65 9.78 -6.86 -22.00
N SER A 66 10.28 -5.61 -22.09
CA SER A 66 10.82 -4.88 -20.94
C SER A 66 9.76 -4.71 -19.84
N ASN A 67 10.10 -5.10 -18.62
CA ASN A 67 9.22 -5.08 -17.44
C ASN A 67 7.92 -5.90 -17.58
N SER A 68 7.89 -6.86 -18.50
CA SER A 68 6.69 -7.66 -18.76
C SER A 68 6.97 -9.08 -19.21
N SER A 69 8.09 -9.69 -18.77
CA SER A 69 8.51 -11.04 -19.18
C SER A 69 7.46 -12.13 -18.90
N SER A 70 6.60 -11.92 -17.90
CA SER A 70 5.52 -12.85 -17.55
C SER A 70 4.24 -12.67 -18.35
N TYR A 71 4.13 -11.62 -19.18
CA TYR A 71 2.92 -11.31 -19.93
C TYR A 71 3.03 -11.79 -21.38
N LYS A 72 1.93 -12.28 -21.90
CA LYS A 72 1.85 -12.87 -23.21
C LYS A 72 1.10 -11.99 -24.21
N LYS A 73 1.28 -12.31 -25.49
CA LYS A 73 0.47 -11.77 -26.57
C LYS A 73 -1.01 -11.93 -26.24
N GLY A 74 -1.80 -10.90 -26.50
CA GLY A 74 -3.23 -10.87 -26.23
C GLY A 74 -3.60 -10.45 -24.80
N GLU A 75 -2.60 -10.17 -23.93
CA GLU A 75 -2.82 -9.68 -22.57
C GLU A 75 -2.65 -8.17 -22.47
N LEU A 76 -3.25 -7.56 -21.46
CA LEU A 76 -3.08 -6.17 -21.08
C LEU A 76 -2.44 -6.11 -19.70
N GLN A 77 -1.20 -5.66 -19.63
CA GLN A 77 -0.33 -5.80 -18.46
C GLN A 77 -0.78 -5.01 -17.23
N TRP A 78 -1.23 -3.79 -17.41
CA TRP A 78 -1.58 -2.88 -16.33
C TRP A 78 -3.07 -2.61 -16.30
N THR A 79 -3.57 -2.16 -15.16
CA THR A 79 -4.99 -1.85 -15.01
C THR A 79 -5.45 -0.74 -15.97
N GLN A 80 -6.68 -0.86 -16.43
CA GLN A 80 -7.39 0.18 -17.18
C GLN A 80 -8.11 1.17 -16.25
N TYR A 81 -8.00 0.98 -14.93
CA TYR A 81 -8.73 1.75 -13.92
C TYR A 81 -7.76 2.39 -12.90
N PRO A 82 -6.80 3.25 -13.34
CA PRO A 82 -5.79 3.82 -12.45
C PRO A 82 -6.36 4.77 -11.39
N ASN A 83 -7.57 5.30 -11.60
CA ASN A 83 -8.24 6.25 -10.72
C ASN A 83 -9.32 5.59 -9.86
N LYS A 84 -9.17 4.31 -9.55
CA LYS A 84 -10.11 3.58 -8.68
C LYS A 84 -9.39 2.74 -7.64
N CYS A 85 -10.01 2.65 -6.47
CA CYS A 85 -9.59 1.77 -5.40
C CYS A 85 -10.76 0.87 -4.98
N TRP A 86 -10.48 -0.42 -4.79
CA TRP A 86 -11.45 -1.41 -4.34
C TRP A 86 -10.99 -2.08 -3.06
N VAL A 87 -11.97 -2.37 -2.19
CA VAL A 87 -11.80 -3.23 -1.02
C VAL A 87 -12.81 -4.38 -1.09
N ALA A 88 -12.32 -5.58 -0.87
CA ALA A 88 -13.15 -6.76 -0.68
C ALA A 88 -13.45 -6.96 0.80
N ILE A 89 -14.69 -7.22 1.15
CA ILE A 89 -15.19 -7.47 2.49
C ILE A 89 -15.86 -8.85 2.50
N PHE A 90 -15.55 -9.66 3.53
CA PHE A 90 -16.14 -10.96 3.75
C PHE A 90 -16.66 -11.03 5.18
N ASP A 91 -17.68 -11.85 5.43
CA ASP A 91 -18.28 -11.93 6.76
C ASP A 91 -17.36 -12.57 7.80
N ASP A 92 -16.50 -13.53 7.39
CA ASP A 92 -15.65 -14.29 8.31
C ASP A 92 -14.48 -14.99 7.57
N GLU A 93 -13.69 -15.74 8.32
CA GLU A 93 -12.58 -16.55 7.80
C GLU A 93 -13.01 -17.63 6.79
N THR A 94 -14.29 -17.93 6.69
CA THR A 94 -14.82 -18.83 5.65
C THR A 94 -15.09 -18.13 4.33
N LEU A 95 -14.82 -16.84 4.24
CA LEU A 95 -14.97 -16.00 3.05
C LEU A 95 -16.40 -15.97 2.50
N THR A 96 -17.42 -15.91 3.39
CA THR A 96 -18.81 -15.83 2.99
C THR A 96 -19.22 -14.39 2.63
N ASN A 97 -20.28 -14.26 1.86
CA ASN A 97 -20.94 -13.00 1.51
C ASN A 97 -19.96 -11.90 1.01
N LYS A 98 -19.14 -12.27 0.01
CA LYS A 98 -18.23 -11.31 -0.62
C LYS A 98 -18.96 -10.05 -1.04
N LYS A 99 -18.53 -8.90 -0.51
CA LYS A 99 -18.93 -7.56 -0.91
C LYS A 99 -17.71 -6.82 -1.47
N ILE A 100 -17.90 -6.10 -2.57
CA ILE A 100 -16.87 -5.21 -3.13
C ILE A 100 -17.34 -3.78 -2.98
N ILE A 101 -16.50 -2.93 -2.41
CA ILE A 101 -16.73 -1.49 -2.37
C ILE A 101 -15.67 -0.78 -3.18
N GLU A 102 -16.01 0.36 -3.75
CA GLU A 102 -15.09 1.16 -4.58
C GLU A 102 -15.13 2.64 -4.23
N THR A 103 -14.04 3.33 -4.57
CA THR A 103 -13.93 4.79 -4.51
C THR A 103 -13.07 5.30 -5.65
N ASP A 104 -13.32 6.52 -6.09
CA ASP A 104 -12.54 7.29 -7.06
C ASP A 104 -11.76 8.45 -6.40
N LYS A 105 -11.72 8.50 -5.06
CA LYS A 105 -10.96 9.51 -4.32
C LYS A 105 -9.46 9.22 -4.27
N ILE A 106 -9.07 7.96 -4.41
CA ILE A 106 -7.68 7.49 -4.43
C ILE A 106 -7.48 6.45 -5.53
N SER A 107 -6.25 6.29 -5.99
CA SER A 107 -5.83 5.20 -6.85
C SER A 107 -5.80 3.87 -6.07
N TYR A 108 -5.52 2.75 -6.73
CA TYR A 108 -5.48 1.45 -6.07
C TYR A 108 -4.51 1.41 -4.87
N ALA A 109 -4.91 0.70 -3.82
CA ALA A 109 -4.23 0.66 -2.53
C ALA A 109 -3.07 -0.35 -2.52
N CYS A 110 -1.96 0.01 -3.16
CA CYS A 110 -0.76 -0.82 -3.25
C CYS A 110 0.49 0.05 -3.19
N GLY A 111 1.44 -0.29 -2.33
CA GLY A 111 2.65 0.50 -2.09
C GLY A 111 3.57 0.61 -3.30
N ARG A 112 3.67 -0.45 -4.12
CA ARG A 112 4.51 -0.45 -5.33
C ARG A 112 3.95 -1.40 -6.38
N PHE A 113 3.74 -0.90 -7.60
CA PHE A 113 3.12 -1.67 -8.68
C PHE A 113 1.85 -2.37 -8.19
N LYS A 114 1.82 -3.69 -8.21
CA LYS A 114 0.72 -4.55 -7.80
C LYS A 114 1.20 -5.64 -6.83
N SER A 115 2.18 -5.30 -5.98
CA SER A 115 2.78 -6.26 -5.07
C SER A 115 2.00 -6.38 -3.77
N GLN A 116 1.56 -7.58 -3.45
CA GLN A 116 0.90 -7.91 -2.18
C GLN A 116 1.80 -7.72 -0.94
N TYR A 117 3.10 -7.55 -1.12
CA TYR A 117 4.05 -7.29 -0.02
C TYR A 117 3.99 -5.86 0.54
N TYR A 118 3.22 -4.99 -0.10
CA TYR A 118 3.09 -3.59 0.30
C TYR A 118 1.65 -3.33 0.75
N GLN A 119 1.28 -3.91 1.88
CA GLN A 119 -0.03 -3.71 2.50
C GLN A 119 -0.24 -2.23 2.82
N THR A 120 -1.40 -1.70 2.43
CA THR A 120 -1.79 -0.31 2.64
C THR A 120 -3.21 -0.17 3.20
N ILE A 121 -3.76 -1.25 3.75
CA ILE A 121 -5.05 -1.27 4.46
C ILE A 121 -4.80 -1.68 5.91
N TRP A 122 -5.28 -0.89 6.87
CA TRP A 122 -5.02 -1.07 8.28
C TRP A 122 -6.22 -0.70 9.14
N ALA A 123 -6.46 -1.48 10.20
CA ALA A 123 -7.43 -1.15 11.22
C ALA A 123 -6.79 -0.30 12.32
N ALA A 124 -7.49 0.75 12.74
CA ALA A 124 -7.18 1.50 13.95
C ALA A 124 -7.78 0.82 15.18
N ASP A 125 -7.34 1.24 16.38
CA ASP A 125 -7.80 0.62 17.63
C ASP A 125 -9.31 0.83 17.87
N ASN A 126 -9.88 1.93 17.39
CA ASN A 126 -11.32 2.20 17.47
C ASN A 126 -12.18 1.38 16.50
N GLY A 127 -11.56 0.60 15.63
CA GLY A 127 -12.24 -0.26 14.65
C GLY A 127 -12.44 0.35 13.26
N ASP A 128 -12.14 1.62 13.07
CA ASP A 128 -12.10 2.23 11.73
C ASP A 128 -11.01 1.58 10.88
N ILE A 129 -11.26 1.45 9.58
CA ILE A 129 -10.29 0.92 8.65
C ILE A 129 -9.83 2.03 7.71
N TYR A 130 -8.52 2.24 7.66
CA TYR A 130 -7.89 3.23 6.82
C TYR A 130 -7.24 2.56 5.61
N VAL A 131 -7.52 3.10 4.43
CA VAL A 131 -7.03 2.61 3.15
C VAL A 131 -6.17 3.70 2.54
N PHE A 132 -4.89 3.38 2.35
CA PHE A 132 -3.88 4.28 1.86
C PHE A 132 -3.55 3.96 0.41
N SER A 133 -3.47 4.95 -0.46
CA SER A 133 -2.92 4.81 -1.80
C SER A 133 -1.70 5.70 -1.99
N PRO A 134 -0.56 5.15 -2.39
CA PRO A 134 0.61 5.94 -2.74
C PRO A 134 0.48 6.58 -4.12
N SER A 135 -0.58 6.31 -4.86
CA SER A 135 -0.76 6.71 -6.27
C SER A 135 0.40 6.28 -7.16
N TYR A 136 0.89 5.07 -6.93
CA TYR A 136 2.05 4.56 -7.67
C TYR A 136 1.81 4.46 -9.18
N ALA A 137 0.55 4.44 -9.60
CA ALA A 137 0.19 4.51 -11.02
C ALA A 137 0.68 5.79 -11.74
N LYS A 138 1.09 6.83 -11.02
CA LYS A 138 1.78 8.01 -11.61
C LYS A 138 3.06 7.62 -12.36
N THR A 139 3.67 6.50 -12.02
CA THR A 139 4.89 5.98 -12.66
C THR A 139 4.66 5.19 -13.95
N MET A 140 3.40 4.94 -14.33
CA MET A 140 3.08 4.20 -15.56
C MET A 140 3.49 5.00 -16.81
N LYS A 141 3.85 4.29 -17.88
CA LYS A 141 4.31 4.93 -19.12
C LYS A 141 3.17 5.53 -19.94
N ASP A 142 2.07 4.80 -20.06
CA ASP A 142 0.91 5.26 -20.83
C ASP A 142 -0.03 6.09 -19.95
N LYS A 143 -0.44 7.26 -20.45
CA LYS A 143 -1.29 8.20 -19.72
C LYS A 143 -2.65 7.63 -19.34
N ARG A 144 -3.17 6.67 -20.11
CA ARG A 144 -4.44 5.99 -19.81
C ARG A 144 -4.34 5.06 -18.60
N GLN A 145 -3.12 4.68 -18.24
CA GLN A 145 -2.80 3.82 -17.09
C GLN A 145 -2.17 4.62 -15.94
N GLN A 146 -1.92 5.91 -16.13
CA GLN A 146 -1.49 6.82 -15.06
C GLN A 146 -2.68 7.30 -14.25
N THR A 147 -2.48 7.43 -12.94
CA THR A 147 -3.43 8.13 -12.09
C THR A 147 -3.15 9.63 -12.08
N THR A 148 -4.21 10.42 -12.00
CA THR A 148 -4.17 11.86 -11.74
C THR A 148 -4.45 12.18 -10.27
N LEU A 149 -4.84 11.17 -9.48
CA LEU A 149 -5.18 11.32 -8.07
C LEU A 149 -3.92 11.43 -7.22
N ASP A 150 -3.99 12.21 -6.15
CA ASP A 150 -2.91 12.31 -5.18
C ASP A 150 -2.76 11.01 -4.38
N ALA A 151 -1.56 10.76 -3.89
CA ALA A 151 -1.38 9.84 -2.78
C ALA A 151 -2.24 10.32 -1.62
N GLY A 152 -3.10 9.43 -1.10
CA GLY A 152 -4.12 9.85 -0.16
C GLY A 152 -4.68 8.71 0.68
N VAL A 153 -5.59 9.06 1.57
CA VAL A 153 -6.19 8.16 2.54
C VAL A 153 -7.70 8.33 2.53
N VAL A 154 -8.39 7.19 2.50
CA VAL A 154 -9.84 7.09 2.73
C VAL A 154 -10.11 6.18 3.91
N ARG A 155 -11.33 6.20 4.43
CA ARG A 155 -11.73 5.45 5.62
C ARG A 155 -12.99 4.64 5.37
N ILE A 156 -13.08 3.49 6.04
CA ILE A 156 -14.31 2.75 6.27
C ILE A 156 -14.59 2.87 7.76
N LYS A 157 -15.69 3.51 8.14
CA LYS A 157 -16.06 3.69 9.54
C LYS A 157 -16.45 2.36 10.18
N VAL A 158 -16.10 2.19 11.45
CA VAL A 158 -16.58 1.08 12.25
C VAL A 158 -18.10 0.97 12.18
N GLY A 159 -18.60 -0.25 11.97
CA GLY A 159 -20.05 -0.51 11.84
C GLY A 159 -20.61 -0.22 10.44
N THR A 160 -19.79 0.19 9.47
CA THR A 160 -20.20 0.34 8.07
C THR A 160 -19.41 -0.62 7.17
N GLU A 161 -19.91 -0.81 5.95
CA GLU A 161 -19.23 -1.57 4.89
C GLU A 161 -19.17 -0.72 3.62
N GLU A 162 -18.85 0.55 3.78
CA GLU A 162 -18.77 1.56 2.71
C GLU A 162 -17.65 2.55 3.04
N PHE A 163 -17.06 3.13 2.00
CA PHE A 163 -16.14 4.23 2.22
C PHE A 163 -16.89 5.43 2.79
N ASP A 164 -16.31 6.04 3.83
CA ASP A 164 -16.83 7.27 4.43
C ASP A 164 -16.79 8.40 3.38
N PRO A 165 -17.96 8.94 2.98
CA PRO A 165 -18.02 9.96 1.94
C PRO A 165 -17.37 11.27 2.34
N ASP A 166 -17.28 11.55 3.64
CA ASP A 166 -16.77 12.81 4.19
C ASP A 166 -15.28 12.72 4.56
N TYR A 167 -14.65 11.53 4.40
CA TYR A 167 -13.26 11.32 4.73
C TYR A 167 -12.39 11.15 3.49
N TYR A 168 -11.49 12.09 3.28
CA TYR A 168 -10.39 12.01 2.33
C TYR A 168 -9.31 13.04 2.71
N TYR A 169 -8.07 12.60 2.76
CA TYR A 169 -6.92 13.49 2.94
C TYR A 169 -5.83 13.18 1.92
N SER A 170 -5.37 14.22 1.24
CA SER A 170 -4.20 14.14 0.35
C SER A 170 -2.92 14.17 1.18
N ILE A 171 -2.06 13.18 1.00
CA ILE A 171 -0.71 13.13 1.53
C ILE A 171 0.19 14.08 0.72
N GLU A 172 0.05 14.09 -0.61
CA GLU A 172 0.84 14.93 -1.51
C GLU A 172 0.64 16.42 -1.24
N ALA A 173 -0.58 16.84 -0.94
CA ALA A 173 -0.87 18.24 -0.60
C ALA A 173 -0.12 18.72 0.65
N GLN A 174 0.18 17.81 1.59
CA GLN A 174 0.88 18.13 2.83
C GLN A 174 2.40 18.00 2.72
N THR A 175 2.91 17.41 1.65
CA THR A 175 4.32 17.01 1.51
C THR A 175 5.03 17.61 0.31
N GLY A 176 4.36 18.52 -0.41
CA GLY A 176 4.89 19.08 -1.65
C GLY A 176 4.99 18.04 -2.78
N GLY A 177 3.95 17.19 -2.89
CA GLY A 177 3.83 16.19 -3.95
C GLY A 177 4.50 14.84 -3.66
N LYS A 178 5.05 14.65 -2.45
CA LYS A 178 5.72 13.39 -2.10
C LYS A 178 4.70 12.32 -1.68
N SER A 179 5.02 11.08 -2.02
CA SER A 179 4.26 9.89 -1.71
C SER A 179 5.02 8.97 -0.73
N PHE A 180 4.51 7.77 -0.52
CA PHE A 180 5.08 6.76 0.37
C PHE A 180 5.12 5.40 -0.33
N ILE A 181 5.90 4.45 0.22
CA ILE A 181 5.95 3.07 -0.29
C ILE A 181 5.31 2.08 0.67
N ARG A 182 5.38 2.31 1.98
CA ARG A 182 4.87 1.43 3.03
C ARG A 182 4.18 2.23 4.12
N CYS A 183 3.21 1.61 4.76
CA CYS A 183 2.59 2.15 5.96
C CYS A 183 2.27 1.02 6.94
N TRP A 184 2.21 1.36 8.23
CA TRP A 184 1.94 0.42 9.31
C TRP A 184 1.14 1.12 10.41
N HIS A 185 0.18 0.41 10.97
CA HIS A 185 -0.50 0.85 12.19
C HIS A 185 0.44 0.74 13.39
N ILE A 186 0.42 1.72 14.30
CA ILE A 186 1.21 1.69 15.53
C ILE A 186 0.28 1.55 16.74
N THR A 187 -0.58 2.52 16.99
CA THR A 187 -1.50 2.57 18.14
C THR A 187 -2.57 3.62 17.91
N GLY A 188 -3.75 3.45 18.50
CA GLY A 188 -4.86 4.37 18.30
C GLY A 188 -5.22 4.45 16.83
N ASP A 189 -5.08 5.63 16.25
CA ASP A 189 -5.21 5.90 14.83
C ASP A 189 -3.92 6.55 14.26
N TYR A 190 -2.77 6.20 14.85
CA TYR A 190 -1.46 6.62 14.36
C TYR A 190 -0.85 5.56 13.45
N PHE A 191 -0.38 6.01 12.30
CA PHE A 191 0.25 5.18 11.27
C PHE A 191 1.64 5.70 10.94
N LEU A 192 2.60 4.80 10.83
CA LEU A 192 3.95 5.10 10.33
C LEU A 192 3.98 4.92 8.83
N LEU A 193 4.51 5.91 8.11
CA LEU A 193 4.69 5.88 6.65
C LEU A 193 6.17 5.97 6.31
N LEU A 194 6.61 5.12 5.37
CA LEU A 194 7.93 5.23 4.74
C LEU A 194 7.78 6.06 3.46
N MET A 195 8.25 7.31 3.55
CA MET A 195 8.06 8.34 2.56
C MET A 195 9.18 8.40 1.52
N TYR A 196 8.81 8.71 0.29
CA TYR A 196 9.77 9.08 -0.76
C TYR A 196 10.34 10.49 -0.52
N ASP A 197 11.58 10.70 -0.99
CA ASP A 197 12.31 11.97 -0.89
C ASP A 197 11.79 13.04 -1.87
N ARG A 198 11.11 12.62 -2.94
CA ARG A 198 10.58 13.48 -4.01
C ARG A 198 9.30 12.90 -4.62
N PRO A 199 8.57 13.68 -5.44
CA PRO A 199 7.39 13.19 -6.14
C PRO A 199 7.66 11.99 -7.05
N LEU A 200 6.67 11.10 -7.19
CA LEU A 200 6.75 9.93 -8.09
C LEU A 200 6.80 10.30 -9.58
N THR A 201 6.50 11.55 -9.92
CA THR A 201 6.62 12.11 -11.27
C THR A 201 8.06 12.48 -11.64
N GLU A 202 8.95 12.53 -10.66
CA GLU A 202 10.37 12.76 -10.83
C GLU A 202 11.14 11.45 -10.92
N THR A 203 12.33 11.47 -11.53
CA THR A 203 13.21 10.30 -11.59
C THR A 203 14.09 10.19 -10.35
N GLY A 204 14.50 8.96 -9.99
CA GLY A 204 15.47 8.71 -8.92
C GLY A 204 14.91 8.91 -7.51
N PHE A 205 13.59 8.80 -7.31
CA PHE A 205 12.99 8.84 -5.99
C PHE A 205 13.46 7.67 -5.13
N THR A 206 13.71 7.95 -3.86
CA THR A 206 14.16 6.98 -2.85
C THR A 206 13.33 7.11 -1.59
N ALA A 207 12.96 5.99 -0.98
CA ALA A 207 12.22 5.97 0.27
C ALA A 207 13.20 5.98 1.46
N ASN A 208 13.48 7.17 1.99
CA ASN A 208 14.48 7.41 3.02
C ASN A 208 14.02 8.32 4.17
N GLN A 209 12.72 8.56 4.30
CA GLN A 209 12.13 9.37 5.35
C GLN A 209 10.97 8.63 6.02
N LEU A 210 10.73 8.93 7.30
CA LEU A 210 9.56 8.43 8.02
C LEU A 210 8.64 9.59 8.38
N ALA A 211 7.33 9.32 8.36
CA ALA A 211 6.32 10.25 8.81
C ALA A 211 5.23 9.54 9.62
N ILE A 212 4.60 10.24 10.53
CA ILE A 212 3.41 9.80 11.26
C ILE A 212 2.19 10.43 10.63
N TYR A 213 1.21 9.59 10.32
CA TYR A 213 -0.12 10.02 9.90
C TYR A 213 -1.11 9.78 11.03
N LYS A 214 -1.88 10.81 11.39
CA LYS A 214 -2.96 10.76 12.39
C LYS A 214 -4.30 10.61 11.68
N GLY A 215 -4.95 9.47 11.86
CA GLY A 215 -6.17 9.10 11.13
C GLY A 215 -7.32 10.08 11.29
N GLU A 216 -7.68 10.42 12.52
CA GLU A 216 -8.83 11.29 12.81
C GLU A 216 -8.73 12.67 12.13
N THR A 217 -7.54 13.25 12.12
CA THR A 217 -7.30 14.60 11.61
C THR A 217 -6.73 14.65 10.20
N GLY A 218 -6.28 13.51 9.67
CA GLY A 218 -5.58 13.42 8.39
C GLY A 218 -4.21 14.11 8.37
N LYS A 219 -3.70 14.51 9.55
CA LYS A 219 -2.43 15.24 9.66
C LYS A 219 -1.24 14.30 9.49
N LEU A 220 -0.29 14.71 8.64
CA LEU A 220 1.00 14.06 8.46
C LEU A 220 2.12 14.91 9.09
N THR A 221 3.01 14.26 9.85
CA THR A 221 4.15 14.90 10.51
C THR A 221 5.39 14.07 10.28
N TYR A 222 6.45 14.66 9.71
CA TYR A 222 7.72 13.95 9.55
C TYR A 222 8.36 13.63 10.89
N VAL A 223 8.94 12.42 10.99
CA VAL A 223 9.66 11.97 12.20
C VAL A 223 10.98 12.69 12.30
N THR A 224 11.22 13.32 13.44
CA THR A 224 12.50 13.94 13.82
C THR A 224 13.37 12.98 14.63
N GLY A 225 14.66 13.32 14.84
CA GLY A 225 15.59 12.49 15.63
C GLY A 225 16.18 11.28 14.90
N LEU A 226 15.88 11.11 13.61
CA LEU A 226 16.56 10.16 12.73
C LEU A 226 17.87 10.77 12.19
N PRO A 227 18.79 9.94 11.68
CA PRO A 227 19.90 10.43 10.87
C PRO A 227 19.42 11.27 9.68
N SER A 228 20.30 12.11 9.15
CA SER A 228 19.99 12.85 7.92
C SER A 228 19.62 11.90 6.77
N ALA A 229 18.61 12.26 5.98
CA ALA A 229 18.04 11.39 4.96
C ALA A 229 19.07 10.95 3.89
N ASP A 230 20.07 11.76 3.62
CA ASP A 230 21.18 11.45 2.70
C ASP A 230 22.12 10.36 3.25
N LEU A 231 22.17 10.18 4.57
CA LEU A 231 22.94 9.12 5.22
C LEU A 231 22.14 7.81 5.35
N ILE A 232 20.83 7.85 5.24
CA ILE A 232 19.99 6.66 5.37
C ILE A 232 20.05 5.84 4.09
N SER A 233 20.64 4.64 4.17
CA SER A 233 20.68 3.68 3.07
C SER A 233 19.49 2.71 3.05
N GLY A 234 18.76 2.58 4.17
CA GLY A 234 17.54 1.75 4.22
C GLY A 234 16.91 1.65 5.60
N PHE A 235 15.68 1.19 5.59
CA PHE A 235 14.91 0.83 6.78
C PHE A 235 14.64 -0.68 6.81
N GLY A 236 14.34 -1.20 7.99
CA GLY A 236 13.81 -2.55 8.14
C GLY A 236 12.51 -2.74 7.36
N ASN A 237 12.22 -3.98 6.98
CA ASN A 237 11.03 -4.31 6.19
C ASN A 237 9.72 -4.00 6.90
N THR A 238 9.70 -4.17 8.23
CA THR A 238 8.56 -3.90 9.11
C THR A 238 9.06 -3.39 10.45
N PRO A 239 8.39 -2.42 11.09
CA PRO A 239 8.66 -2.07 12.47
C PRO A 239 8.12 -3.16 13.40
N TYR A 240 8.74 -3.32 14.56
CA TYR A 240 8.14 -3.98 15.70
C TYR A 240 7.32 -2.95 16.49
N VAL A 241 6.12 -3.30 16.88
CA VAL A 241 5.23 -2.40 17.63
C VAL A 241 4.96 -2.98 19.02
N GLU A 242 5.25 -2.20 20.05
CA GLU A 242 4.99 -2.57 21.45
C GLU A 242 4.73 -1.32 22.29
N ASN A 243 3.75 -1.41 23.20
CA ASN A 243 3.40 -0.36 24.16
C ASN A 243 3.17 1.03 23.51
N GLY A 244 2.56 1.06 22.33
CA GLY A 244 2.25 2.31 21.63
C GLY A 244 3.41 2.96 20.88
N TYR A 245 4.56 2.29 20.80
CA TYR A 245 5.75 2.75 20.07
C TYR A 245 6.09 1.82 18.90
N ALA A 246 6.67 2.39 17.86
CA ALA A 246 7.29 1.60 16.80
C ALA A 246 8.82 1.52 16.97
N TYR A 247 9.37 0.36 16.71
CA TYR A 247 10.82 0.11 16.73
C TYR A 247 11.26 -0.24 15.30
N MET A 248 11.99 0.67 14.67
CA MET A 248 12.41 0.56 13.28
C MET A 248 13.93 0.44 13.19
N ALA A 249 14.38 -0.56 12.43
CA ALA A 249 15.79 -0.65 12.08
C ALA A 249 16.14 0.41 11.02
N VAL A 250 17.22 1.12 11.24
CA VAL A 250 17.75 2.14 10.34
C VAL A 250 19.19 1.80 10.00
N THR A 251 19.47 1.62 8.72
CA THR A 251 20.82 1.41 8.19
C THR A 251 21.30 2.70 7.55
N THR A 252 22.51 3.09 7.87
CA THR A 252 23.16 4.29 7.33
C THR A 252 24.38 3.93 6.51
N THR A 253 24.84 4.86 5.70
CA THR A 253 26.09 4.72 4.92
C THR A 253 27.34 4.76 5.82
N GLU A 254 27.18 5.21 7.07
CA GLU A 254 28.26 5.33 8.03
C GLU A 254 27.89 4.63 9.33
N GLY A 255 28.82 3.84 9.89
CA GLY A 255 28.65 3.11 11.14
C GLY A 255 27.73 1.90 11.04
N TYR A 256 27.37 1.35 12.18
CA TYR A 256 26.49 0.19 12.28
C TYR A 256 25.01 0.59 12.28
N PRO A 257 24.12 -0.25 11.70
CA PRO A 257 22.70 -0.05 11.80
C PRO A 257 22.23 -0.01 13.26
N SER A 258 21.18 0.76 13.49
CA SER A 258 20.62 0.95 14.83
C SER A 258 19.12 0.79 14.82
N ILE A 259 18.56 0.38 15.95
CA ILE A 259 17.11 0.34 16.15
C ILE A 259 16.68 1.67 16.76
N TYR A 260 15.70 2.32 16.16
CA TYR A 260 15.12 3.56 16.66
C TYR A 260 13.74 3.30 17.25
N LYS A 261 13.50 3.81 18.45
CA LYS A 261 12.18 3.88 19.07
C LYS A 261 11.49 5.15 18.57
N ILE A 262 10.30 5.00 18.01
CA ILE A 262 9.51 6.09 17.44
C ILE A 262 8.27 6.32 18.30
N ASP A 263 8.14 7.52 18.83
CA ASP A 263 6.94 8.02 19.50
C ASP A 263 5.98 8.59 18.42
N PRO A 264 4.80 7.96 18.21
CA PRO A 264 3.88 8.44 17.20
C PRO A 264 3.20 9.76 17.58
N VAL A 265 3.04 10.06 18.87
CA VAL A 265 2.37 11.28 19.32
C VAL A 265 3.24 12.51 19.06
N GLY A 266 4.50 12.42 19.42
CA GLY A 266 5.49 13.49 19.20
C GLY A 266 6.10 13.49 17.81
N ALA A 267 5.94 12.42 17.04
CA ALA A 267 6.67 12.17 15.80
C ALA A 267 8.20 12.29 15.99
N VAL A 268 8.71 11.65 17.05
CA VAL A 268 10.12 11.72 17.45
C VAL A 268 10.72 10.31 17.52
N ALA A 269 11.88 10.15 16.90
CA ALA A 269 12.70 8.94 17.00
C ALA A 269 13.85 9.13 18.00
N THR A 270 14.07 8.11 18.82
CA THR A 270 15.22 8.06 19.74
C THR A 270 16.07 6.86 19.37
N ARG A 271 17.37 7.07 19.19
CA ARG A 271 18.31 6.01 18.88
C ARG A 271 18.41 5.03 20.05
N GLY A 272 18.23 3.76 19.76
CA GLY A 272 18.44 2.66 20.70
C GLY A 272 19.73 1.90 20.42
N VAL A 273 19.68 0.58 20.46
CA VAL A 273 20.83 -0.30 20.30
C VAL A 273 21.38 -0.25 18.87
N SER A 274 22.72 -0.21 18.76
CA SER A 274 23.44 -0.44 17.50
C SER A 274 23.90 -1.90 17.44
N ILE A 275 23.84 -2.49 16.25
CA ILE A 275 24.16 -3.90 16.04
C ILE A 275 25.29 -3.98 15.01
N GLU A 276 26.36 -4.70 15.34
CA GLU A 276 27.45 -4.96 14.41
C GLU A 276 26.98 -5.89 13.29
N ALA A 277 26.48 -5.28 12.25
CA ALA A 277 25.94 -5.93 11.04
C ALA A 277 26.01 -4.97 9.86
N THR A 278 25.85 -5.47 8.66
CA THR A 278 25.76 -4.64 7.45
C THR A 278 24.40 -4.01 7.28
N GLN A 279 23.35 -4.71 7.71
CA GLN A 279 21.96 -4.23 7.70
C GLN A 279 21.12 -5.00 8.72
N ILE A 280 19.99 -4.43 9.11
CA ILE A 280 18.96 -5.08 9.91
C ILE A 280 17.67 -5.06 9.09
N SER A 281 17.15 -6.23 8.73
CA SER A 281 15.94 -6.35 7.90
C SER A 281 14.65 -6.35 8.71
N GLY A 282 14.70 -6.66 10.02
CA GLY A 282 13.53 -6.69 10.88
C GLY A 282 13.89 -6.65 12.36
N VAL A 283 12.92 -6.28 13.16
CA VAL A 283 12.99 -6.23 14.63
C VAL A 283 11.81 -7.04 15.17
N GLY A 284 12.04 -7.78 16.24
CA GLY A 284 11.00 -8.56 16.90
C GLY A 284 11.37 -8.91 18.32
N LYS A 285 10.40 -9.37 19.11
CA LYS A 285 10.56 -9.87 20.46
C LYS A 285 10.20 -11.34 20.48
N LEU A 286 11.10 -12.16 20.99
CA LEU A 286 10.80 -13.57 21.24
C LEU A 286 9.79 -13.70 22.39
N GLN A 287 8.74 -14.45 22.16
CA GLN A 287 7.79 -14.84 23.20
C GLN A 287 8.32 -16.11 23.87
N PRO A 288 8.29 -16.22 25.21
CA PRO A 288 8.52 -17.50 25.85
C PRO A 288 7.52 -18.54 25.33
N GLN A 289 8.01 -19.71 24.96
CA GLN A 289 7.10 -20.84 24.74
C GLN A 289 6.60 -21.28 26.11
N ASN A 290 5.29 -21.22 26.33
CA ASN A 290 4.63 -21.81 27.50
C ASN A 290 4.53 -23.32 27.34
#